data_33501f3587e074a80ebd539bd726fe94
#
_entry.id   33501f3587e074a80ebd539bd726fe94
#
_cell.length_a   1.000
_cell.length_b   1.000
_cell.length_c   1.000
_cell.angle_alpha   90.00
_cell.angle_beta   90.00
_cell.angle_gamma   90.00
#
_symmetry.space_group_name_H-M   'P 1'
#
loop_
_entity.id
_entity.type
_entity.pdbx_description
1 polymer ?
#
loop_
_entity_poly.entity_id
_entity_poly.type
_entity_poly.pdbx_seq_one_letter_code
_entity_poly.pdbx_strand_id
1 'polypeptide(L)'
;VDKVEIKEEIFRLVEQYSQLHFEKKQFEGGKSVIPPSGKVLNSAELKNMVEASLDAWLTTGRFNEAFEKRFSEFVGVPYSYTTNSGSSANLLAFMSLTSHKLGERALKSGDEVITVAAGFPTTVNPILQAGLTPVFVDIEIPTYNIDANQIELAITNKTKAIMIAHTLGNAFDLEKVMALAEKYKLWVIEDCCDALGTLYNGKHVGSFGHIATCSFYPAHHITMGEGGIVFTKERKLRKIIESFRDWGRDCFCAPGCDDSCGKRFGWQLGSLPHGYDHKYTYSHLGYNLKITDMQAAC
;
A
#
# COMPACT_ATOMS: atom_id res chain seq x y z
N VAL A 1 -15.18 15.70 37.48
CA VAL A 1 -15.33 14.99 36.21
C VAL A 1 -13.92 14.59 35.75
N ASP A 2 -13.70 13.33 35.58
CA ASP A 2 -12.39 12.87 35.13
C ASP A 2 -12.33 12.76 33.57
N LYS A 3 -11.12 12.53 33.07
CA LYS A 3 -10.87 12.44 31.63
C LYS A 3 -11.62 11.28 30.98
N VAL A 4 -11.85 10.20 31.72
CA VAL A 4 -12.52 8.99 31.21
C VAL A 4 -14.01 9.27 31.05
N GLU A 5 -14.64 9.88 32.07
CA GLU A 5 -16.06 10.27 32.03
C GLU A 5 -16.36 11.24 30.87
N ILE A 6 -15.46 12.22 30.65
CA ILE A 6 -15.61 13.15 29.51
C ILE A 6 -15.53 12.39 28.17
N LYS A 7 -14.58 11.47 28.03
CA LYS A 7 -14.43 10.68 26.79
C LYS A 7 -15.66 9.82 26.52
N GLU A 8 -16.20 9.17 27.54
CA GLU A 8 -17.43 8.37 27.44
C GLU A 8 -18.62 9.22 26.99
N GLU A 9 -18.77 10.43 27.56
CA GLU A 9 -19.82 11.35 27.16
C GLU A 9 -19.66 11.82 25.70
N ILE A 10 -18.42 12.12 25.25
CA ILE A 10 -18.15 12.45 23.85
C ILE A 10 -18.56 11.28 22.93
N PHE A 11 -18.22 10.05 23.29
CA PHE A 11 -18.58 8.86 22.51
C PHE A 11 -20.09 8.63 22.46
N ARG A 12 -20.80 8.90 23.57
CA ARG A 12 -22.26 8.85 23.61
C ARG A 12 -22.90 9.87 22.65
N LEU A 13 -22.37 11.10 22.61
CA LEU A 13 -22.83 12.13 21.69
C LEU A 13 -22.53 11.79 20.24
N VAL A 14 -21.35 11.23 19.94
CA VAL A 14 -20.98 10.73 18.61
C VAL A 14 -21.94 9.62 18.16
N GLU A 15 -22.30 8.70 19.05
CA GLU A 15 -23.29 7.65 18.78
C GLU A 15 -24.64 8.24 18.38
N GLN A 16 -25.17 9.15 19.20
CA GLN A 16 -26.43 9.81 18.92
C GLN A 16 -26.43 10.58 17.60
N TYR A 17 -25.36 11.31 17.33
CA TYR A 17 -25.20 12.03 16.06
C TYR A 17 -25.18 11.06 14.87
N SER A 18 -24.42 9.95 14.99
CA SER A 18 -24.32 8.94 13.96
C SER A 18 -25.67 8.32 13.60
N GLN A 19 -26.49 8.02 14.61
CA GLN A 19 -27.83 7.46 14.40
C GLN A 19 -28.74 8.40 13.60
N LEU A 20 -28.62 9.71 13.83
CA LEU A 20 -29.41 10.74 13.11
C LEU A 20 -28.84 11.00 11.71
N HIS A 21 -27.51 10.93 11.53
CA HIS A 21 -26.85 11.32 10.29
C HIS A 21 -26.81 10.20 9.25
N PHE A 22 -26.58 8.95 9.68
CA PHE A 22 -26.46 7.79 8.80
C PHE A 22 -27.77 6.97 8.73
N GLU A 23 -28.91 7.64 8.81
CA GLU A 23 -30.20 6.99 8.65
C GLU A 23 -30.25 6.24 7.30
N LYS A 24 -30.47 4.93 7.36
CA LYS A 24 -30.56 4.10 6.16
C LYS A 24 -31.83 4.43 5.40
N LYS A 25 -31.72 5.14 4.29
CA LYS A 25 -32.81 5.30 3.34
C LYS A 25 -33.11 3.97 2.69
N GLN A 26 -34.37 3.57 2.69
CA GLN A 26 -34.78 2.35 1.97
C GLN A 26 -34.59 2.57 0.47
N PHE A 27 -33.94 1.61 -0.19
CA PHE A 27 -33.79 1.66 -1.63
C PHE A 27 -35.10 1.37 -2.34
N GLU A 28 -35.52 2.28 -3.24
CA GLU A 28 -36.68 2.12 -4.09
C GLU A 28 -36.24 1.98 -5.54
N GLY A 29 -36.51 0.81 -6.15
CA GLY A 29 -36.18 0.56 -7.56
C GLY A 29 -36.84 1.59 -8.50
N GLY A 30 -36.07 2.15 -9.41
CA GLY A 30 -36.52 3.17 -10.36
C GLY A 30 -36.63 4.59 -9.82
N LYS A 31 -36.42 4.81 -8.49
CA LYS A 31 -36.46 6.14 -7.88
C LYS A 31 -35.13 6.49 -7.17
N SER A 32 -34.55 5.54 -6.44
CA SER A 32 -33.31 5.77 -5.71
C SER A 32 -32.13 5.90 -6.66
N VAL A 33 -31.28 6.90 -6.41
CA VAL A 33 -30.01 7.04 -7.13
C VAL A 33 -29.08 5.92 -6.70
N ILE A 34 -28.46 5.26 -7.67
CA ILE A 34 -27.37 4.30 -7.42
C ILE A 34 -26.06 5.08 -7.49
N PRO A 35 -25.36 5.32 -6.37
CA PRO A 35 -24.10 6.04 -6.40
C PRO A 35 -23.01 5.16 -7.00
N PRO A 36 -21.96 5.75 -7.62
CA PRO A 36 -20.83 5.01 -8.17
C PRO A 36 -19.99 4.33 -7.09
N SER A 37 -20.06 4.81 -5.85
CA SER A 37 -19.48 4.17 -4.68
C SER A 37 -20.36 4.41 -3.46
N GLY A 38 -20.42 3.42 -2.56
CA GLY A 38 -21.20 3.52 -1.31
C GLY A 38 -20.26 3.32 -0.12
N LYS A 39 -20.17 4.32 0.76
CA LYS A 39 -19.49 4.17 2.04
C LYS A 39 -20.44 3.61 3.06
N VAL A 40 -20.00 2.62 3.82
CA VAL A 40 -20.72 2.12 4.98
C VAL A 40 -19.96 2.60 6.21
N LEU A 41 -20.35 3.76 6.71
CA LEU A 41 -19.84 4.35 7.94
C LEU A 41 -20.92 4.32 9.01
N ASN A 42 -20.48 4.12 10.24
CA ASN A 42 -21.37 4.14 11.41
C ASN A 42 -20.67 4.81 12.61
N SER A 43 -21.20 4.63 13.81
CA SER A 43 -20.61 5.22 15.01
C SER A 43 -19.23 4.67 15.36
N ALA A 44 -18.86 3.48 14.90
CA ALA A 44 -17.59 2.89 15.26
C ALA A 44 -16.41 3.63 14.61
N GLU A 45 -16.49 3.91 13.30
CA GLU A 45 -15.48 4.67 12.58
C GLU A 45 -15.38 6.09 13.16
N LEU A 46 -16.52 6.75 13.41
CA LEU A 46 -16.53 8.10 14.00
C LEU A 46 -15.90 8.14 15.40
N LYS A 47 -16.21 7.16 16.25
CA LYS A 47 -15.62 7.06 17.60
C LYS A 47 -14.11 6.87 17.53
N ASN A 48 -13.62 5.98 16.65
CA ASN A 48 -12.20 5.76 16.48
C ASN A 48 -11.46 7.04 16.00
N MET A 49 -12.03 7.75 15.02
CA MET A 49 -11.45 9.02 14.55
C MET A 49 -11.42 10.08 15.64
N VAL A 50 -12.48 10.19 16.43
CA VAL A 50 -12.54 11.10 17.59
C VAL A 50 -11.51 10.68 18.63
N GLU A 51 -11.40 9.40 18.92
CA GLU A 51 -10.40 8.88 19.87
C GLU A 51 -8.97 9.21 19.41
N ALA A 52 -8.63 8.97 18.16
CA ALA A 52 -7.34 9.34 17.59
C ALA A 52 -7.07 10.87 17.69
N SER A 53 -8.13 11.68 17.52
CA SER A 53 -8.02 13.14 17.68
C SER A 53 -7.78 13.53 19.13
N LEU A 54 -8.41 12.86 20.09
CA LEU A 54 -8.22 13.10 21.53
C LEU A 54 -6.83 12.66 22.04
N ASP A 55 -6.22 11.68 21.39
CA ASP A 55 -4.83 11.28 21.65
C ASP A 55 -3.83 12.40 21.29
N ALA A 56 -4.21 13.29 20.37
CA ALA A 56 -3.38 14.38 19.84
C ALA A 56 -2.04 13.91 19.26
N TRP A 57 -1.94 12.64 18.86
CA TRP A 57 -0.80 12.09 18.17
C TRP A 57 -1.02 12.19 16.65
N LEU A 58 -0.48 13.24 16.03
CA LEU A 58 -0.86 13.68 14.69
C LEU A 58 -0.06 13.00 13.55
N THR A 59 0.76 12.01 13.84
CA THR A 59 1.46 11.18 12.83
C THR A 59 1.06 9.72 12.98
N THR A 60 1.76 8.78 12.36
CA THR A 60 1.51 7.34 12.55
C THR A 60 1.64 6.94 14.02
N GLY A 61 0.67 6.24 14.54
CA GLY A 61 0.59 5.82 15.95
C GLY A 61 -0.10 4.48 16.13
N ARG A 62 -0.81 4.30 17.24
CA ARG A 62 -1.40 3.01 17.64
C ARG A 62 -2.50 2.50 16.70
N PHE A 63 -3.29 3.39 16.09
CA PHE A 63 -4.31 2.99 15.11
C PHE A 63 -3.64 2.51 13.82
N ASN A 64 -2.60 3.19 13.37
CA ASN A 64 -1.83 2.75 12.22
C ASN A 64 -1.18 1.37 12.45
N GLU A 65 -0.56 1.15 13.61
CA GLU A 65 0.02 -0.14 13.96
C GLU A 65 -1.03 -1.26 13.98
N ALA A 66 -2.18 -0.98 14.59
CA ALA A 66 -3.30 -1.92 14.64
C ALA A 66 -3.85 -2.23 13.24
N PHE A 67 -3.97 -1.21 12.38
CA PHE A 67 -4.44 -1.38 11.00
C PHE A 67 -3.45 -2.23 10.17
N GLU A 68 -2.16 -1.88 10.16
CA GLU A 68 -1.13 -2.64 9.42
C GLU A 68 -1.12 -4.11 9.87
N LYS A 69 -1.21 -4.37 11.18
CA LYS A 69 -1.28 -5.73 11.71
C LYS A 69 -2.51 -6.49 11.22
N ARG A 70 -3.72 -5.90 11.37
CA ARG A 70 -4.98 -6.54 10.95
C ARG A 70 -5.03 -6.77 9.44
N PHE A 71 -4.53 -5.81 8.65
CA PHE A 71 -4.44 -5.96 7.21
C PHE A 71 -3.51 -7.12 6.81
N SER A 72 -2.35 -7.22 7.44
CA SER A 72 -1.41 -8.32 7.23
C SER A 72 -2.04 -9.68 7.54
N GLU A 73 -2.77 -9.78 8.66
CA GLU A 73 -3.51 -10.98 9.04
C GLU A 73 -4.61 -11.32 8.04
N PHE A 74 -5.37 -10.32 7.58
CA PHE A 74 -6.46 -10.50 6.61
C PHE A 74 -5.96 -11.02 5.26
N VAL A 75 -4.92 -10.40 4.70
CA VAL A 75 -4.37 -10.80 3.38
C VAL A 75 -3.49 -12.06 3.48
N GLY A 76 -2.97 -12.38 4.66
CA GLY A 76 -2.07 -13.51 4.88
C GLY A 76 -0.63 -13.22 4.47
N VAL A 77 -0.17 -11.97 4.62
CA VAL A 77 1.22 -11.56 4.38
C VAL A 77 1.86 -11.01 5.65
N PRO A 78 3.17 -11.18 5.87
CA PRO A 78 3.80 -10.80 7.13
C PRO A 78 4.14 -9.31 7.26
N TYR A 79 4.15 -8.54 6.19
CA TYR A 79 4.61 -7.15 6.19
C TYR A 79 3.67 -6.25 5.41
N SER A 80 3.19 -5.19 6.04
CA SER A 80 2.39 -4.15 5.41
C SER A 80 2.74 -2.77 5.96
N TYR A 81 2.65 -1.76 5.10
CA TYR A 81 3.06 -0.38 5.38
C TYR A 81 2.06 0.58 4.76
N THR A 82 1.34 1.30 5.59
CA THR A 82 0.40 2.32 5.13
C THR A 82 1.09 3.49 4.44
N THR A 83 0.37 4.07 3.49
CA THR A 83 0.76 5.28 2.76
C THR A 83 -0.43 6.24 2.66
N ASN A 84 -0.16 7.50 2.34
CA ASN A 84 -1.17 8.55 2.28
C ASN A 84 -2.12 8.47 1.07
N SER A 85 -1.90 7.53 0.15
CA SER A 85 -2.81 7.22 -0.97
C SER A 85 -2.41 5.91 -1.66
N GLY A 86 -3.32 5.31 -2.44
CA GLY A 86 -2.99 4.18 -3.32
C GLY A 86 -1.94 4.53 -4.37
N SER A 87 -1.97 5.75 -4.89
CA SER A 87 -0.95 6.24 -5.83
C SER A 87 0.44 6.28 -5.19
N SER A 88 0.51 6.72 -3.94
CA SER A 88 1.75 6.67 -3.14
C SER A 88 2.19 5.23 -2.84
N ALA A 89 1.23 4.32 -2.65
CA ALA A 89 1.54 2.90 -2.48
C ALA A 89 2.19 2.33 -3.75
N ASN A 90 1.63 2.61 -4.93
CA ASN A 90 2.21 2.21 -6.22
C ASN A 90 3.62 2.78 -6.42
N LEU A 91 3.79 4.07 -6.14
CA LEU A 91 5.10 4.72 -6.21
C LEU A 91 6.11 4.05 -5.25
N LEU A 92 5.72 3.86 -3.99
CA LEU A 92 6.57 3.26 -2.97
C LEU A 92 6.96 1.82 -3.30
N ALA A 93 5.99 1.01 -3.74
CA ALA A 93 6.22 -0.37 -4.14
C ALA A 93 7.24 -0.46 -5.28
N PHE A 94 7.03 0.35 -6.32
CA PHE A 94 7.90 0.39 -7.49
C PHE A 94 9.31 0.89 -7.15
N MET A 95 9.42 2.04 -6.48
CA MET A 95 10.70 2.64 -6.11
C MET A 95 11.51 1.75 -5.15
N SER A 96 10.84 0.94 -4.33
CA SER A 96 11.52 -0.04 -3.48
C SER A 96 12.33 -1.05 -4.28
N LEU A 97 11.89 -1.39 -5.50
CA LEU A 97 12.60 -2.30 -6.38
C LEU A 97 13.82 -1.68 -7.08
N THR A 98 13.98 -0.36 -7.04
CA THR A 98 15.19 0.33 -7.54
C THR A 98 16.32 0.37 -6.52
N SER A 99 16.10 -0.11 -5.30
CA SER A 99 17.09 -0.07 -4.22
C SER A 99 18.38 -0.79 -4.57
N HIS A 100 19.52 -0.11 -4.41
CA HIS A 100 20.84 -0.72 -4.55
C HIS A 100 21.05 -1.92 -3.61
N LYS A 101 20.30 -2.01 -2.51
CA LYS A 101 20.34 -3.15 -1.57
C LYS A 101 19.83 -4.45 -2.18
N LEU A 102 19.17 -4.41 -3.35
CA LEU A 102 18.75 -5.58 -4.12
C LEU A 102 19.87 -6.14 -5.03
N GLY A 103 21.00 -5.43 -5.14
CA GLY A 103 22.13 -5.85 -5.96
C GLY A 103 21.76 -5.94 -7.46
N GLU A 104 22.04 -7.07 -8.08
CA GLU A 104 21.76 -7.30 -9.52
C GLU A 104 20.25 -7.33 -9.84
N ARG A 105 19.40 -7.58 -8.87
CA ARG A 105 17.94 -7.54 -9.03
C ARG A 105 17.34 -6.14 -8.93
N ALA A 106 18.13 -5.11 -8.60
CA ALA A 106 17.64 -3.73 -8.57
C ALA A 106 17.24 -3.28 -9.98
N LEU A 107 16.06 -2.67 -10.08
CA LEU A 107 15.60 -2.04 -11.32
C LEU A 107 16.47 -0.81 -11.62
N LYS A 108 16.80 -0.59 -12.87
CA LYS A 108 17.68 0.49 -13.33
C LYS A 108 17.03 1.24 -14.50
N SER A 109 17.43 2.48 -14.69
CA SER A 109 17.04 3.26 -15.86
C SER A 109 17.31 2.50 -17.15
N GLY A 110 16.32 2.44 -18.04
CA GLY A 110 16.37 1.70 -19.31
C GLY A 110 15.91 0.24 -19.23
N ASP A 111 15.67 -0.32 -18.03
CA ASP A 111 14.99 -1.59 -17.89
C ASP A 111 13.51 -1.47 -18.35
N GLU A 112 12.93 -2.59 -18.76
CA GLU A 112 11.56 -2.67 -19.24
C GLU A 112 10.65 -3.28 -18.18
N VAL A 113 9.42 -2.75 -18.10
CA VAL A 113 8.36 -3.22 -17.21
C VAL A 113 7.10 -3.48 -18.00
N ILE A 114 6.61 -4.73 -17.97
CA ILE A 114 5.36 -5.10 -18.62
C ILE A 114 4.18 -4.56 -17.80
N THR A 115 3.23 -3.93 -18.49
CA THR A 115 2.02 -3.34 -17.94
C THR A 115 0.91 -3.31 -18.99
N VAL A 116 -0.24 -2.68 -18.68
CA VAL A 116 -1.36 -2.47 -19.60
C VAL A 116 -1.65 -0.99 -19.81
N ALA A 117 -2.14 -0.60 -20.99
CA ALA A 117 -2.59 0.77 -21.26
C ALA A 117 -4.01 1.03 -20.72
N ALA A 118 -4.86 -0.01 -20.67
CA ALA A 118 -6.21 0.07 -20.13
C ALA A 118 -6.17 -0.12 -18.60
N GLY A 119 -5.75 0.92 -17.87
CA GLY A 119 -5.61 0.88 -16.43
C GLY A 119 -5.49 2.27 -15.81
N PHE A 120 -5.32 2.33 -14.51
CA PHE A 120 -5.18 3.58 -13.80
C PHE A 120 -3.75 4.15 -13.98
N PRO A 121 -3.60 5.47 -14.20
CA PRO A 121 -2.29 6.07 -14.52
C PRO A 121 -1.20 5.77 -13.50
N THR A 122 -1.54 5.66 -12.21
CA THR A 122 -0.54 5.45 -11.16
C THR A 122 0.02 4.02 -11.07
N THR A 123 -0.53 3.07 -11.83
CA THR A 123 0.10 1.77 -12.08
C THR A 123 1.25 1.90 -13.10
N VAL A 124 1.23 2.92 -13.97
CA VAL A 124 2.24 3.16 -15.02
C VAL A 124 3.23 4.25 -14.65
N ASN A 125 2.76 5.34 -14.04
CA ASN A 125 3.58 6.54 -13.76
C ASN A 125 4.90 6.26 -13.04
N PRO A 126 4.98 5.39 -12.01
CA PRO A 126 6.23 5.09 -11.32
C PRO A 126 7.32 4.51 -12.24
N ILE A 127 6.93 3.78 -13.29
CA ILE A 127 7.85 3.22 -14.28
C ILE A 127 8.60 4.35 -14.99
N LEU A 128 7.84 5.35 -15.47
CA LEU A 128 8.39 6.51 -16.15
C LEU A 128 9.19 7.42 -15.20
N GLN A 129 8.70 7.62 -13.97
CA GLN A 129 9.36 8.44 -12.96
C GLN A 129 10.74 7.88 -12.56
N ALA A 130 10.89 6.56 -12.58
CA ALA A 130 12.16 5.89 -12.31
C ALA A 130 13.07 5.77 -13.55
N GLY A 131 12.65 6.30 -14.70
CA GLY A 131 13.42 6.26 -15.95
C GLY A 131 13.41 4.88 -16.63
N LEU A 132 12.43 4.03 -16.33
CA LEU A 132 12.24 2.74 -16.99
C LEU A 132 11.24 2.87 -18.15
N THR A 133 11.19 1.84 -18.98
CA THR A 133 10.33 1.80 -20.16
C THR A 133 9.11 0.91 -19.91
N PRO A 134 7.87 1.44 -19.95
CA PRO A 134 6.69 0.61 -19.92
C PRO A 134 6.52 -0.14 -21.25
N VAL A 135 6.29 -1.44 -21.15
CA VAL A 135 5.96 -2.30 -22.30
C VAL A 135 4.51 -2.70 -22.16
N PHE A 136 3.67 -2.19 -23.06
CA PHE A 136 2.24 -2.41 -22.99
C PHE A 136 1.85 -3.72 -23.67
N VAL A 137 1.13 -4.56 -22.94
CA VAL A 137 0.43 -5.74 -23.46
C VAL A 137 -1.06 -5.45 -23.44
N ASP A 138 -1.79 -5.97 -24.40
CA ASP A 138 -3.23 -5.74 -24.51
C ASP A 138 -4.01 -6.52 -23.43
N ILE A 139 -5.28 -6.19 -23.31
CA ILE A 139 -6.21 -6.78 -22.35
C ILE A 139 -7.13 -7.79 -23.04
N GLU A 140 -7.67 -8.71 -22.26
CA GLU A 140 -8.71 -9.63 -22.70
C GLU A 140 -10.10 -9.04 -22.43
N ILE A 141 -11.01 -9.16 -23.40
CA ILE A 141 -12.43 -8.90 -23.20
C ILE A 141 -13.13 -10.28 -22.97
N PRO A 142 -13.98 -10.43 -21.94
CA PRO A 142 -14.61 -9.38 -21.11
C PRO A 142 -13.97 -9.10 -19.77
N THR A 143 -12.82 -9.66 -19.44
CA THR A 143 -12.22 -9.54 -18.10
C THR A 143 -11.55 -8.20 -17.86
N TYR A 144 -11.11 -7.53 -18.92
CA TYR A 144 -10.30 -6.31 -18.94
C TYR A 144 -8.94 -6.45 -18.23
N ASN A 145 -8.55 -7.67 -17.85
CA ASN A 145 -7.22 -7.97 -17.36
C ASN A 145 -6.23 -8.14 -18.52
N ILE A 146 -4.93 -8.06 -18.20
CA ILE A 146 -3.87 -8.33 -19.19
C ILE A 146 -4.07 -9.68 -19.87
N ASP A 147 -3.90 -9.75 -21.19
CA ASP A 147 -3.82 -11.02 -21.90
C ASP A 147 -2.51 -11.74 -21.53
N ALA A 148 -2.61 -12.63 -20.56
CA ALA A 148 -1.45 -13.37 -20.07
C ALA A 148 -0.78 -14.26 -21.12
N ASN A 149 -1.46 -14.54 -22.26
CA ASN A 149 -0.88 -15.32 -23.36
C ASN A 149 0.13 -14.48 -24.17
N GLN A 150 0.01 -13.17 -24.13
CA GLN A 150 0.88 -12.26 -24.87
C GLN A 150 2.09 -11.78 -24.05
N ILE A 151 2.10 -11.98 -22.73
CA ILE A 151 3.18 -11.50 -21.87
C ILE A 151 4.54 -12.06 -22.32
N GLU A 152 4.62 -13.37 -22.60
CA GLU A 152 5.88 -13.99 -22.97
C GLU A 152 6.46 -13.44 -24.28
N LEU A 153 5.62 -13.05 -25.21
CA LEU A 153 6.03 -12.43 -26.48
C LEU A 153 6.62 -11.03 -26.31
N ALA A 154 6.24 -10.35 -25.22
CA ALA A 154 6.71 -9.00 -24.88
C ALA A 154 8.00 -9.01 -24.04
N ILE A 155 8.45 -10.18 -23.57
CA ILE A 155 9.66 -10.30 -22.75
C ILE A 155 10.91 -10.17 -23.61
N THR A 156 11.82 -9.27 -23.21
CA THR A 156 13.15 -9.10 -23.76
C THR A 156 14.22 -9.31 -22.68
N ASN A 157 15.50 -9.19 -23.04
CA ASN A 157 16.60 -9.22 -22.07
C ASN A 157 16.61 -8.01 -21.12
N LYS A 158 15.88 -6.94 -21.45
CA LYS A 158 15.71 -5.73 -20.63
C LYS A 158 14.52 -5.82 -19.69
N THR A 159 13.59 -6.74 -19.91
CA THR A 159 12.41 -6.92 -19.06
C THR A 159 12.85 -7.40 -17.67
N LYS A 160 12.44 -6.65 -16.62
CA LYS A 160 12.83 -6.94 -15.23
C LYS A 160 11.64 -7.03 -14.29
N ALA A 161 10.47 -6.50 -14.69
CA ALA A 161 9.28 -6.52 -13.83
C ALA A 161 7.99 -6.60 -14.66
N ILE A 162 6.93 -7.00 -13.96
CA ILE A 162 5.53 -6.91 -14.39
C ILE A 162 4.81 -6.10 -13.30
N MET A 163 4.12 -5.03 -13.69
CA MET A 163 3.29 -4.23 -12.78
C MET A 163 1.91 -4.06 -13.39
N ILE A 164 0.92 -4.72 -12.82
CA ILE A 164 -0.44 -4.79 -13.36
C ILE A 164 -1.47 -4.80 -12.24
N ALA A 165 -2.67 -4.30 -12.55
CA ALA A 165 -3.79 -4.30 -11.63
C ALA A 165 -4.69 -5.52 -11.82
N HIS A 166 -5.39 -5.91 -10.75
CA HIS A 166 -6.53 -6.79 -10.78
C HIS A 166 -7.76 -5.94 -11.16
N THR A 167 -8.03 -5.85 -12.45
CA THR A 167 -8.96 -4.89 -13.03
C THR A 167 -10.39 -5.07 -12.51
N LEU A 168 -10.96 -3.99 -11.97
CA LEU A 168 -12.31 -3.95 -11.41
C LEU A 168 -12.58 -5.04 -10.34
N GLY A 169 -11.56 -5.44 -9.60
CA GLY A 169 -11.64 -6.48 -8.58
C GLY A 169 -11.56 -7.91 -9.13
N ASN A 170 -11.32 -8.08 -10.42
CA ASN A 170 -11.22 -9.38 -11.06
C ASN A 170 -9.75 -9.81 -11.16
N ALA A 171 -9.40 -10.94 -10.57
CA ALA A 171 -8.02 -11.42 -10.59
C ALA A 171 -7.56 -11.75 -12.03
N PHE A 172 -6.39 -11.24 -12.43
CA PHE A 172 -5.73 -11.71 -13.65
C PHE A 172 -5.20 -13.15 -13.48
N ASP A 173 -4.77 -13.79 -14.54
CA ASP A 173 -4.19 -15.15 -14.51
C ASP A 173 -2.86 -15.16 -13.75
N LEU A 174 -2.98 -15.25 -12.42
CA LEU A 174 -1.83 -15.26 -11.49
C LEU A 174 -0.94 -16.49 -11.69
N GLU A 175 -1.52 -17.65 -12.02
CA GLU A 175 -0.72 -18.86 -12.23
C GLU A 175 0.25 -18.67 -13.39
N LYS A 176 -0.25 -18.17 -14.51
CA LYS A 176 0.57 -17.92 -15.69
C LYS A 176 1.57 -16.79 -15.50
N VAL A 177 1.13 -15.67 -14.92
CA VAL A 177 2.02 -14.52 -14.64
C VAL A 177 3.16 -14.93 -13.70
N MET A 178 2.86 -15.67 -12.63
CA MET A 178 3.89 -16.11 -11.69
C MET A 178 4.83 -17.15 -12.29
N ALA A 179 4.33 -18.06 -13.14
CA ALA A 179 5.17 -19.02 -13.86
C ALA A 179 6.18 -18.30 -14.80
N LEU A 180 5.72 -17.28 -15.53
CA LEU A 180 6.59 -16.45 -16.36
C LEU A 180 7.59 -15.65 -15.52
N ALA A 181 7.15 -15.09 -14.40
CA ALA A 181 8.01 -14.35 -13.50
C ALA A 181 9.14 -15.21 -12.92
N GLU A 182 8.84 -16.45 -12.55
CA GLU A 182 9.86 -17.41 -12.10
C GLU A 182 10.83 -17.78 -13.23
N LYS A 183 10.31 -18.15 -14.41
CA LYS A 183 11.10 -18.52 -15.59
C LYS A 183 12.11 -17.44 -16.00
N TYR A 184 11.67 -16.18 -16.00
CA TYR A 184 12.45 -15.03 -16.46
C TYR A 184 13.05 -14.19 -15.32
N LYS A 185 12.86 -14.60 -14.06
CA LYS A 185 13.32 -13.90 -12.84
C LYS A 185 12.82 -12.46 -12.74
N LEU A 186 11.57 -12.22 -13.13
CA LEU A 186 10.93 -10.92 -13.10
C LEU A 186 10.37 -10.60 -11.70
N TRP A 187 10.38 -9.34 -11.34
CA TRP A 187 9.56 -8.85 -10.23
C TRP A 187 8.08 -8.81 -10.65
N VAL A 188 7.18 -9.12 -9.72
CA VAL A 188 5.73 -8.94 -9.92
C VAL A 188 5.22 -7.99 -8.84
N ILE A 189 4.59 -6.90 -9.29
CA ILE A 189 3.87 -5.94 -8.47
C ILE A 189 2.39 -6.12 -8.78
N GLU A 190 1.60 -6.53 -7.77
CA GLU A 190 0.14 -6.63 -7.87
C GLU A 190 -0.50 -5.33 -7.39
N ASP A 191 -1.16 -4.59 -8.28
CA ASP A 191 -2.01 -3.46 -7.88
C ASP A 191 -3.40 -3.99 -7.54
N CYS A 192 -3.72 -4.03 -6.23
CA CYS A 192 -4.97 -4.53 -5.69
C CYS A 192 -5.93 -3.40 -5.27
N CYS A 193 -5.78 -2.19 -5.80
CA CYS A 193 -6.61 -1.04 -5.40
C CYS A 193 -8.12 -1.33 -5.57
N ASP A 194 -8.49 -2.05 -6.63
CA ASP A 194 -9.88 -2.44 -6.89
C ASP A 194 -10.20 -3.87 -6.42
N ALA A 195 -9.30 -4.57 -5.75
CA ALA A 195 -9.39 -6.01 -5.54
C ALA A 195 -9.23 -6.46 -4.07
N LEU A 196 -9.42 -5.56 -3.10
CA LEU A 196 -9.36 -5.93 -1.68
C LEU A 196 -10.42 -7.00 -1.37
N GLY A 197 -9.96 -8.15 -0.86
CA GLY A 197 -10.83 -9.28 -0.54
C GLY A 197 -11.03 -10.29 -1.68
N THR A 198 -10.59 -9.98 -2.90
CA THR A 198 -10.64 -10.93 -4.02
C THR A 198 -9.74 -12.14 -3.73
N LEU A 199 -10.27 -13.31 -4.03
CA LEU A 199 -9.56 -14.60 -3.89
C LEU A 199 -9.24 -15.20 -5.26
N TYR A 200 -8.01 -15.69 -5.40
CA TYR A 200 -7.58 -16.55 -6.49
C TYR A 200 -7.13 -17.89 -5.92
N ASN A 201 -7.78 -18.98 -6.32
CA ASN A 201 -7.52 -20.32 -5.77
C ASN A 201 -7.51 -20.36 -4.21
N GLY A 202 -8.47 -19.64 -3.58
CA GLY A 202 -8.66 -19.62 -2.14
C GLY A 202 -7.65 -18.76 -1.35
N LYS A 203 -6.78 -17.99 -2.03
CA LYS A 203 -5.84 -17.06 -1.41
C LYS A 203 -6.11 -15.64 -1.89
N HIS A 204 -5.92 -14.67 -1.00
CA HIS A 204 -6.07 -13.25 -1.36
C HIS A 204 -5.09 -12.84 -2.45
N VAL A 205 -5.58 -12.10 -3.47
CA VAL A 205 -4.71 -11.41 -4.41
C VAL A 205 -3.80 -10.42 -3.67
N GLY A 206 -2.64 -10.14 -4.24
CA GLY A 206 -1.57 -9.39 -3.56
C GLY A 206 -0.64 -10.25 -2.70
N SER A 207 -1.01 -11.54 -2.46
CA SER A 207 -0.14 -12.50 -1.76
C SER A 207 0.69 -13.39 -2.69
N PHE A 208 0.50 -13.28 -3.98
CA PHE A 208 1.18 -14.11 -5.00
C PHE A 208 2.48 -13.49 -5.48
N GLY A 209 2.47 -12.24 -5.87
CA GLY A 209 3.63 -11.49 -6.33
C GLY A 209 4.69 -11.25 -5.26
N HIS A 210 5.64 -10.40 -5.57
CA HIS A 210 6.73 -10.03 -4.65
C HIS A 210 6.34 -8.87 -3.75
N ILE A 211 5.53 -7.94 -4.27
CA ILE A 211 5.05 -6.76 -3.57
C ILE A 211 3.68 -6.40 -4.12
N ALA A 212 2.82 -5.90 -3.29
CA ALA A 212 1.49 -5.49 -3.70
C ALA A 212 1.06 -4.19 -3.05
N THR A 213 0.02 -3.59 -3.62
CA THR A 213 -0.54 -2.30 -3.18
C THR A 213 -2.04 -2.37 -3.06
N CYS A 214 -2.61 -1.52 -2.20
CA CYS A 214 -4.04 -1.31 -2.14
C CYS A 214 -4.33 0.15 -1.84
N SER A 215 -5.53 0.61 -2.18
CA SER A 215 -6.00 1.97 -1.93
C SER A 215 -7.20 1.98 -1.00
N PHE A 216 -7.25 3.02 -0.16
CA PHE A 216 -8.37 3.29 0.73
C PHE A 216 -9.01 4.65 0.42
N TYR A 217 -8.96 5.06 -0.86
CA TYR A 217 -9.71 6.19 -1.40
C TYR A 217 -11.22 5.91 -1.27
N PRO A 218 -12.08 6.92 -1.13
CA PRO A 218 -13.52 6.72 -0.88
C PRO A 218 -14.27 5.83 -1.87
N ALA A 219 -13.79 5.68 -3.09
CA ALA A 219 -14.44 4.83 -4.09
C ALA A 219 -14.14 3.34 -3.92
N HIS A 220 -13.12 2.96 -3.14
CA HIS A 220 -12.72 1.58 -2.96
C HIS A 220 -13.51 0.86 -1.85
N HIS A 221 -13.21 -0.41 -1.59
CA HIS A 221 -13.98 -1.32 -0.72
C HIS A 221 -14.07 -0.85 0.74
N ILE A 222 -12.98 -0.31 1.28
CA ILE A 222 -12.92 0.40 2.57
C ILE A 222 -12.22 1.73 2.38
N THR A 223 -12.43 2.67 3.27
CA THR A 223 -11.86 4.02 3.12
C THR A 223 -11.21 4.53 4.40
N MET A 224 -10.13 5.28 4.22
CA MET A 224 -9.50 6.14 5.23
C MET A 224 -9.70 7.64 4.90
N GLY A 225 -10.67 7.99 4.01
CA GLY A 225 -10.72 9.28 3.34
C GLY A 225 -9.66 9.36 2.25
N GLU A 226 -8.40 9.44 2.61
CA GLU A 226 -7.24 9.20 1.76
C GLU A 226 -6.32 8.19 2.47
N GLY A 227 -5.79 7.24 1.73
CA GLY A 227 -4.91 6.21 2.26
C GLY A 227 -4.55 5.15 1.23
N GLY A 228 -3.52 4.40 1.52
CA GLY A 228 -3.10 3.24 0.78
C GLY A 228 -2.20 2.35 1.63
N ILE A 229 -1.77 1.24 1.07
CA ILE A 229 -0.89 0.31 1.74
C ILE A 229 -0.01 -0.43 0.73
N VAL A 230 1.24 -0.63 1.09
CA VAL A 230 2.18 -1.55 0.41
C VAL A 230 2.35 -2.76 1.29
N PHE A 231 2.30 -3.94 0.70
CA PHE A 231 2.46 -5.18 1.46
C PHE A 231 3.28 -6.22 0.69
N THR A 232 3.97 -7.08 1.43
CA THR A 232 4.90 -8.05 0.85
C THR A 232 5.16 -9.23 1.78
N LYS A 233 5.48 -10.38 1.19
CA LYS A 233 6.04 -11.55 1.90
C LYS A 233 7.58 -11.54 1.95
N GLU A 234 8.21 -10.66 1.17
CA GLU A 234 9.66 -10.63 0.99
C GLU A 234 10.36 -9.90 2.14
N ARG A 235 11.03 -10.66 3.02
CA ARG A 235 11.76 -10.09 4.17
C ARG A 235 12.78 -9.01 3.79
N LYS A 236 13.37 -9.12 2.60
CA LYS A 236 14.36 -8.15 2.09
C LYS A 236 13.72 -6.81 1.77
N LEU A 237 12.49 -6.82 1.21
CA LEU A 237 11.78 -5.60 0.84
C LEU A 237 11.27 -4.83 2.06
N ARG A 238 11.00 -5.50 3.18
CA ARG A 238 10.51 -4.89 4.41
C ARG A 238 11.23 -3.58 4.74
N LYS A 239 12.55 -3.65 4.97
CA LYS A 239 13.35 -2.49 5.38
C LYS A 239 13.56 -1.46 4.27
N ILE A 240 13.51 -1.90 3.03
CA ILE A 240 13.62 -1.02 1.87
C ILE A 240 12.36 -0.16 1.74
N ILE A 241 11.17 -0.77 1.89
CA ILE A 241 9.89 -0.07 1.87
C ILE A 241 9.83 0.97 2.99
N GLU A 242 10.16 0.59 4.23
CA GLU A 242 10.22 1.54 5.37
C GLU A 242 11.16 2.69 5.08
N SER A 243 12.35 2.41 4.56
CA SER A 243 13.33 3.45 4.23
C SER A 243 12.79 4.43 3.20
N PHE A 244 12.28 3.95 2.07
CA PHE A 244 11.70 4.83 1.04
C PHE A 244 10.49 5.62 1.53
N ARG A 245 9.61 5.02 2.35
CA ARG A 245 8.46 5.69 2.94
C ARG A 245 8.86 6.82 3.89
N ASP A 246 9.97 6.63 4.61
CA ASP A 246 10.42 7.49 5.70
C ASP A 246 11.71 8.23 5.33
N TRP A 247 11.68 9.04 4.29
CA TRP A 247 12.74 9.93 3.75
C TRP A 247 14.00 9.22 3.23
N GLY A 248 14.04 7.91 3.14
CA GLY A 248 15.23 7.15 2.76
C GLY A 248 16.16 6.82 3.93
N ARG A 249 15.68 6.93 5.16
CA ARG A 249 16.46 6.66 6.38
C ARG A 249 16.87 5.21 6.50
N ASP A 250 18.00 4.98 7.17
CA ASP A 250 18.41 3.65 7.67
C ASP A 250 17.90 3.35 9.09
N CYS A 251 17.13 4.24 9.70
CA CYS A 251 16.52 4.07 11.00
C CYS A 251 15.12 3.46 10.89
N PHE A 252 14.83 2.46 11.72
CA PHE A 252 13.57 1.72 11.77
C PHE A 252 12.80 1.92 13.09
N CYS A 253 13.19 2.91 13.89
CA CYS A 253 12.47 3.25 15.11
C CYS A 253 11.11 3.83 14.77
N ALA A 254 10.06 3.34 15.43
CA ALA A 254 8.73 3.90 15.30
C ALA A 254 8.70 5.39 15.68
N PRO A 255 7.77 6.19 15.13
CA PRO A 255 7.61 7.59 15.53
C PRO A 255 7.44 7.71 17.06
N GLY A 256 8.16 8.65 17.67
CA GLY A 256 8.17 8.82 19.13
C GLY A 256 9.03 7.84 19.93
N CYS A 257 9.60 6.82 19.28
CA CYS A 257 10.50 5.84 19.90
C CYS A 257 11.94 6.04 19.41
N ASP A 258 12.81 6.52 20.25
CA ASP A 258 14.23 6.66 19.91
C ASP A 258 15.04 5.45 20.42
N ASP A 259 16.10 5.12 19.66
CA ASP A 259 17.09 4.09 20.02
C ASP A 259 16.50 2.71 20.42
N SER A 260 15.33 2.35 19.86
CA SER A 260 14.70 1.05 20.11
C SER A 260 15.58 -0.14 19.65
N CYS A 261 16.57 0.10 18.80
CA CYS A 261 17.55 -0.89 18.36
C CYS A 261 18.74 -1.03 19.34
N GLY A 262 18.93 -0.11 20.32
CA GLY A 262 20.07 -0.05 21.22
C GLY A 262 21.42 0.16 20.53
N LYS A 263 21.42 0.66 19.29
CA LYS A 263 22.62 0.77 18.45
C LYS A 263 22.69 2.08 17.67
N ARG A 264 22.01 3.13 18.13
CA ARG A 264 21.91 4.40 17.40
C ARG A 264 23.25 4.96 16.95
N PHE A 265 24.27 4.85 17.79
CA PHE A 265 25.62 5.36 17.54
C PHE A 265 26.67 4.26 17.36
N GLY A 266 26.28 3.01 17.27
CA GLY A 266 27.19 1.85 17.21
C GLY A 266 27.42 1.28 15.80
N TRP A 267 27.16 2.06 14.75
CA TRP A 267 27.28 1.58 13.36
C TRP A 267 28.49 2.24 12.68
N GLN A 268 29.15 1.47 11.81
CA GLN A 268 30.10 2.01 10.83
C GLN A 268 29.35 2.19 9.52
N LEU A 269 29.20 3.42 9.06
CA LEU A 269 28.42 3.80 7.88
C LEU A 269 29.39 4.29 6.78
N GLY A 270 29.91 3.38 6.00
CA GLY A 270 30.91 3.68 4.97
C GLY A 270 32.13 4.38 5.55
N SER A 271 32.48 5.54 4.99
CA SER A 271 33.60 6.39 5.43
C SER A 271 33.25 7.39 6.53
N LEU A 272 32.01 7.40 7.02
CA LEU A 272 31.62 8.30 8.12
C LEU A 272 32.34 7.92 9.42
N PRO A 273 32.61 8.90 10.31
CA PRO A 273 33.19 8.60 11.62
C PRO A 273 32.39 7.57 12.40
N HIS A 274 33.09 6.66 13.12
CA HIS A 274 32.40 5.76 14.03
C HIS A 274 31.60 6.56 15.09
N GLY A 275 30.41 6.08 15.39
CA GLY A 275 29.50 6.80 16.30
C GLY A 275 28.63 7.84 15.62
N TYR A 276 28.65 7.92 14.29
CA TYR A 276 27.72 8.76 13.54
C TYR A 276 26.27 8.32 13.78
N ASP A 277 25.35 9.27 13.95
CA ASP A 277 23.96 8.97 14.22
C ASP A 277 23.27 8.36 12.98
N HIS A 278 23.03 7.05 12.99
CA HIS A 278 22.40 6.37 11.86
C HIS A 278 20.95 6.80 11.60
N LYS A 279 20.27 7.42 12.57
CA LYS A 279 18.93 7.98 12.39
C LYS A 279 18.89 9.07 11.31
N TYR A 280 20.00 9.78 11.12
CA TYR A 280 20.16 10.84 10.13
C TYR A 280 21.02 10.42 8.95
N THR A 281 21.18 9.12 8.74
CA THR A 281 21.83 8.56 7.55
C THR A 281 20.75 8.11 6.56
N TYR A 282 20.89 8.52 5.31
CA TYR A 282 19.91 8.28 4.25
C TYR A 282 20.57 7.43 3.17
N SER A 283 20.12 6.21 2.99
CA SER A 283 20.65 5.29 1.98
C SER A 283 19.82 5.26 0.71
N HIS A 284 18.66 5.91 0.71
CA HIS A 284 17.79 6.05 -0.46
C HIS A 284 17.34 7.50 -0.65
N LEU A 285 16.99 7.86 -1.87
CA LEU A 285 16.23 9.06 -2.18
C LEU A 285 14.75 8.76 -1.91
N GLY A 286 14.36 8.87 -0.65
CA GLY A 286 13.03 8.47 -0.17
C GLY A 286 12.03 9.63 -0.07
N TYR A 287 10.85 9.29 0.42
CA TYR A 287 9.67 10.16 0.49
C TYR A 287 9.18 10.29 1.93
N ASN A 288 8.24 11.18 2.17
CA ASN A 288 7.39 11.14 3.37
C ASN A 288 5.97 10.79 2.93
N LEU A 289 5.64 9.50 2.97
CA LEU A 289 4.35 8.99 2.48
C LEU A 289 3.48 8.42 3.61
N LYS A 290 3.84 8.68 4.87
CA LYS A 290 3.07 8.21 6.02
C LYS A 290 1.68 8.84 6.08
N ILE A 291 0.74 8.10 6.64
CA ILE A 291 -0.59 8.60 7.02
C ILE A 291 -0.58 9.18 8.44
N THR A 292 -1.64 9.86 8.78
CA THR A 292 -1.94 10.23 10.17
C THR A 292 -2.66 9.09 10.89
N ASP A 293 -2.57 9.06 12.21
CA ASP A 293 -3.27 8.05 13.01
C ASP A 293 -4.80 8.20 12.92
N MET A 294 -5.29 9.43 12.68
CA MET A 294 -6.71 9.69 12.43
C MET A 294 -7.22 9.04 11.14
N GLN A 295 -6.41 8.97 10.07
CA GLN A 295 -6.75 8.24 8.84
C GLN A 295 -6.80 6.73 9.10
N ALA A 296 -5.85 6.19 9.84
CA ALA A 296 -5.81 4.78 10.18
C ALA A 296 -6.95 4.35 11.11
N ALA A 297 -7.51 5.27 11.87
CA ALA A 297 -8.61 5.04 12.80
C ALA A 297 -9.98 4.94 12.10
N CYS A 298 -10.09 5.44 10.88
CA CYS A 298 -11.30 5.36 10.06
C CYS A 298 -11.51 3.95 9.54
#